data_1c94b5263166e12fc2555ecbbf5e2e2b
#
_entry.id   1c94b5263166e12fc2555ecbbf5e2e2b
#
_cell.length_a   1.000
_cell.length_b   1.000
_cell.length_c   1.000
_cell.angle_alpha   90.00
_cell.angle_beta   90.00
_cell.angle_gamma   90.00
#
_symmetry.space_group_name_H-M   'P 1'
#
loop_
_entity.id
_entity.type
_entity.pdbx_description
1 polymer ?
#
loop_
_entity_poly.entity_id
_entity_poly.type
_entity_poly.pdbx_seq_one_letter_code
_entity_poly.pdbx_strand_id
1 'polypeptide(L)'
;MTSLRYGSASDTGRVRSNNQDAWLEADTLFAVADGMGGHTGGEVASSVAVQALRDYRDEGLTRAVKFANRAVWARADDEPALRGMGTTMTALSLVPAPEEDGGDLLLIANVGDSRTYLLRDGELTQLTEDHSLVEDLVREGRITEAEARIHPQRNILTRVLGNEPDVEVDEFSVIPVEGDRYLLCSDGLFNELDDDRIAAVLRRLADPGEVAVELVRLANDVGGRDNITVVVVDVVDDGDAAARASDALAANGVTSRPRAPEAPVVESGLDDDEPVARAAPPPPAGPLPPALRAPRRLTWRSTLFVVAVLAVVGGAVGAVWWFSTSTYFVGVDGDRVAIFRGRPGGVLWLDPTLELRTDLPVADVPPSRIEAVRAGQEEPSLEAAQRYVANLEDEASTRSTTTTTTSTTSTATAVTTTVPTVTTTGPVVTAAP
;
A
#
# COMPACT_ATOMS: atom_id res chain seq x y z
N MET A 1 17.14 25.45 27.19
CA MET A 1 16.00 25.18 26.29
C MET A 1 16.55 24.55 25.04
N THR A 2 16.06 23.41 24.70
CA THR A 2 16.45 22.67 23.52
C THR A 2 15.95 23.39 22.25
N SER A 3 16.84 23.63 21.32
CA SER A 3 16.51 24.19 19.99
C SER A 3 16.55 23.10 18.95
N LEU A 4 15.62 23.11 18.00
CA LEU A 4 15.54 22.15 16.91
C LEU A 4 15.79 22.85 15.57
N ARG A 5 16.57 22.19 14.71
CA ARG A 5 16.74 22.56 13.30
C ARG A 5 16.29 21.38 12.45
N TYR A 6 15.49 21.62 11.44
CA TYR A 6 14.85 20.55 10.70
C TYR A 6 14.77 20.81 9.20
N GLY A 7 14.46 19.76 8.45
CA GLY A 7 14.18 19.83 7.02
C GLY A 7 13.54 18.54 6.54
N SER A 8 12.77 18.63 5.48
CA SER A 8 12.05 17.51 4.89
C SER A 8 12.20 17.43 3.38
N ALA A 9 11.91 16.26 2.85
CA ALA A 9 11.72 16.01 1.43
C ALA A 9 10.72 14.87 1.23
N SER A 10 9.92 14.98 0.17
CA SER A 10 8.97 13.94 -0.24
C SER A 10 8.94 13.84 -1.75
N ASP A 11 8.85 12.61 -2.28
CA ASP A 11 8.79 12.33 -3.72
C ASP A 11 7.85 11.15 -3.97
N THR A 12 7.14 11.20 -5.10
CA THR A 12 6.21 10.13 -5.51
C THR A 12 6.91 8.80 -5.80
N GLY A 13 8.22 8.82 -6.01
CA GLY A 13 8.97 7.68 -6.51
C GLY A 13 8.90 7.55 -8.03
N ARG A 14 9.43 6.44 -8.56
CA ARG A 14 9.51 6.19 -10.01
C ARG A 14 8.38 5.31 -10.54
N VAL A 15 7.66 4.63 -9.66
CA VAL A 15 6.67 3.60 -10.01
C VAL A 15 5.24 4.04 -9.69
N ARG A 16 5.05 4.75 -8.58
CA ARG A 16 3.73 5.24 -8.16
C ARG A 16 3.29 6.42 -9.06
N SER A 17 1.98 6.58 -9.22
CA SER A 17 1.37 7.66 -10.00
C SER A 17 1.02 8.89 -9.17
N ASN A 18 0.84 8.71 -7.85
CA ASN A 18 0.53 9.77 -6.89
C ASN A 18 1.31 9.53 -5.60
N ASN A 19 1.51 10.61 -4.85
CA ASN A 19 2.10 10.54 -3.53
C ASN A 19 0.99 10.42 -2.49
N GLN A 20 0.99 9.33 -1.73
CA GLN A 20 0.03 9.06 -0.65
C GLN A 20 0.63 9.32 0.73
N ASP A 21 1.90 9.72 0.80
CA ASP A 21 2.53 10.16 2.03
C ASP A 21 2.10 11.59 2.39
N ALA A 22 2.05 11.87 3.69
CA ALA A 22 1.95 13.21 4.23
C ALA A 22 2.95 13.39 5.37
N TRP A 23 3.37 14.63 5.62
CA TRP A 23 4.29 14.95 6.72
C TRP A 23 3.92 16.26 7.41
N LEU A 24 4.45 16.43 8.61
CA LEU A 24 4.30 17.62 9.43
C LEU A 24 5.67 18.13 9.88
N GLU A 25 5.87 19.44 9.70
CA GLU A 25 6.92 20.23 10.32
C GLU A 25 6.26 21.43 11.02
N ALA A 26 6.30 21.45 12.34
CA ALA A 26 5.69 22.52 13.12
C ALA A 26 6.49 22.75 14.40
N ASP A 27 7.50 23.60 14.34
CA ASP A 27 8.38 24.04 15.43
C ASP A 27 8.88 22.92 16.38
N THR A 28 7.98 22.30 17.12
CA THR A 28 8.27 21.25 18.12
C THR A 28 7.58 19.92 17.82
N LEU A 29 6.81 19.82 16.71
CA LEU A 29 6.06 18.62 16.34
C LEU A 29 6.35 18.23 14.90
N PHE A 30 6.78 16.99 14.70
CA PHE A 30 7.15 16.42 13.41
C PHE A 30 6.44 15.09 13.22
N ALA A 31 6.05 14.76 12.01
CA ALA A 31 5.46 13.47 11.71
C ALA A 31 5.65 13.07 10.24
N VAL A 32 5.62 11.77 9.99
CA VAL A 32 5.47 11.15 8.67
C VAL A 32 4.31 10.17 8.75
N ALA A 33 3.46 10.18 7.73
CA ALA A 33 2.30 9.31 7.59
C ALA A 33 2.27 8.75 6.18
N ASP A 34 2.34 7.42 6.05
CA ASP A 34 2.26 6.70 4.78
C ASP A 34 0.83 6.21 4.58
N GLY A 35 0.18 6.68 3.53
CA GLY A 35 -1.21 6.44 3.26
C GLY A 35 -1.46 5.18 2.45
N MET A 36 -2.36 4.33 2.92
CA MET A 36 -2.78 3.11 2.25
C MET A 36 -4.27 3.12 1.89
N GLY A 37 -4.62 2.51 0.76
CA GLY A 37 -6.00 2.43 0.28
C GLY A 37 -6.10 2.64 -1.23
N GLY A 38 -7.26 2.27 -1.84
CA GLY A 38 -7.44 2.41 -3.29
C GLY A 38 -7.21 3.86 -3.79
N HIS A 39 -7.04 4.03 -5.08
CA HIS A 39 -6.62 5.22 -5.87
C HIS A 39 -6.40 6.57 -5.16
N THR A 40 -7.31 7.02 -4.28
CA THR A 40 -7.22 8.31 -3.55
C THR A 40 -7.34 8.14 -2.04
N GLY A 41 -7.63 6.93 -1.55
CA GLY A 41 -7.88 6.69 -0.14
C GLY A 41 -6.66 6.95 0.75
N GLY A 42 -5.48 6.50 0.33
CA GLY A 42 -4.24 6.68 1.08
C GLY A 42 -3.86 8.16 1.26
N GLU A 43 -3.91 8.95 0.19
CA GLU A 43 -3.64 10.40 0.23
C GLU A 43 -4.59 11.14 1.19
N VAL A 44 -5.88 10.76 1.17
CA VAL A 44 -6.87 11.34 2.09
C VAL A 44 -6.57 10.91 3.53
N ALA A 45 -6.25 9.64 3.76
CA ALA A 45 -5.99 9.11 5.09
C ALA A 45 -4.78 9.77 5.75
N SER A 46 -3.63 9.83 5.05
CA SER A 46 -2.42 10.47 5.55
C SER A 46 -2.60 11.97 5.81
N SER A 47 -3.25 12.69 4.87
CA SER A 47 -3.54 14.12 5.03
C SER A 47 -4.45 14.42 6.21
N VAL A 48 -5.53 13.65 6.39
CA VAL A 48 -6.47 13.78 7.52
C VAL A 48 -5.75 13.49 8.84
N ALA A 49 -4.90 12.46 8.89
CA ALA A 49 -4.16 12.08 10.08
C ALA A 49 -3.17 13.19 10.50
N VAL A 50 -2.39 13.70 9.57
CA VAL A 50 -1.42 14.78 9.85
C VAL A 50 -2.12 16.08 10.26
N GLN A 51 -3.23 16.43 9.63
CA GLN A 51 -4.02 17.61 10.02
C GLN A 51 -4.58 17.45 11.43
N ALA A 52 -5.16 16.31 11.77
CA ALA A 52 -5.70 16.05 13.10
C ALA A 52 -4.58 16.05 14.17
N LEU A 53 -3.41 15.45 13.87
CA LEU A 53 -2.26 15.52 14.76
C LEU A 53 -1.87 16.96 15.09
N ARG A 54 -1.84 17.83 14.09
CA ARG A 54 -1.57 19.28 14.27
C ARG A 54 -2.63 19.96 15.12
N ASP A 55 -3.90 19.68 14.86
CA ASP A 55 -5.03 20.37 15.51
C ASP A 55 -5.17 19.97 17.00
N TYR A 56 -4.75 18.76 17.36
CA TYR A 56 -4.83 18.21 18.72
C TYR A 56 -3.47 18.13 19.43
N ARG A 57 -2.43 18.83 18.94
CA ARG A 57 -1.07 18.77 19.49
C ARG A 57 -0.99 19.12 20.99
N ASP A 58 -1.87 20.00 21.47
CA ASP A 58 -1.89 20.47 22.87
C ASP A 58 -2.49 19.43 23.84
N GLU A 59 -3.06 18.34 23.34
CA GLU A 59 -3.64 17.24 24.12
C GLU A 59 -2.60 16.18 24.58
N GLY A 60 -1.35 16.35 24.16
CA GLY A 60 -0.28 15.35 24.28
C GLY A 60 -0.20 14.37 23.12
N LEU A 61 1.01 13.88 22.83
CA LEU A 61 1.31 13.20 21.58
C LEU A 61 0.45 11.95 21.34
N THR A 62 0.39 11.00 22.30
CA THR A 62 -0.45 9.80 22.19
C THR A 62 -1.92 10.12 21.97
N ARG A 63 -2.48 11.12 22.67
CA ARG A 63 -3.87 11.51 22.49
C ARG A 63 -4.11 12.14 21.12
N ALA A 64 -3.19 12.97 20.65
CA ALA A 64 -3.25 13.58 19.32
C ALA A 64 -3.25 12.50 18.23
N VAL A 65 -2.40 11.46 18.33
CA VAL A 65 -2.41 10.31 17.40
C VAL A 65 -3.73 9.53 17.47
N LYS A 66 -4.31 9.33 18.66
CA LYS A 66 -5.64 8.70 18.80
C LYS A 66 -6.76 9.56 18.19
N PHE A 67 -6.68 10.89 18.26
CA PHE A 67 -7.61 11.78 17.57
C PHE A 67 -7.42 11.69 16.06
N ALA A 68 -6.17 11.60 15.57
CA ALA A 68 -5.88 11.37 14.17
C ALA A 68 -6.51 10.06 13.68
N ASN A 69 -6.37 8.96 14.43
CA ASN A 69 -7.05 7.70 14.13
C ASN A 69 -8.56 7.86 13.96
N ARG A 70 -9.21 8.50 14.93
CA ARG A 70 -10.67 8.72 14.90
C ARG A 70 -11.10 9.58 13.73
N ALA A 71 -10.30 10.58 13.36
CA ALA A 71 -10.59 11.44 12.21
C ALA A 71 -10.52 10.66 10.88
N VAL A 72 -9.50 9.80 10.71
CA VAL A 72 -9.38 8.94 9.52
C VAL A 72 -10.52 7.92 9.47
N TRP A 73 -10.81 7.25 10.60
CA TRP A 73 -11.89 6.27 10.69
C TRP A 73 -13.26 6.88 10.38
N ALA A 74 -13.59 8.04 10.98
CA ALA A 74 -14.83 8.75 10.72
C ALA A 74 -14.96 9.17 9.25
N ARG A 75 -13.87 9.66 8.65
CA ARG A 75 -13.86 10.05 7.24
C ARG A 75 -14.10 8.87 6.31
N ALA A 76 -13.55 7.68 6.62
CA ALA A 76 -13.77 6.44 5.88
C ALA A 76 -15.21 5.92 6.01
N ASP A 77 -15.88 6.16 7.16
CA ASP A 77 -17.27 5.75 7.38
C ASP A 77 -18.26 6.67 6.66
N ASP A 78 -17.99 7.99 6.66
CA ASP A 78 -18.84 9.00 6.02
C ASP A 78 -18.82 8.88 4.48
N GLU A 79 -17.74 8.44 3.86
CA GLU A 79 -17.56 8.41 2.42
C GLU A 79 -17.31 6.98 1.91
N PRO A 80 -18.31 6.32 1.29
CA PRO A 80 -18.17 4.92 0.83
C PRO A 80 -16.99 4.65 -0.11
N ALA A 81 -16.56 5.66 -0.88
CA ALA A 81 -15.42 5.57 -1.79
C ALA A 81 -14.06 5.48 -1.05
N LEU A 82 -14.02 5.88 0.22
CA LEU A 82 -12.84 5.88 1.07
C LEU A 82 -12.79 4.69 2.05
N ARG A 83 -13.74 3.78 2.00
CA ARG A 83 -13.79 2.61 2.88
C ARG A 83 -12.52 1.77 2.76
N GLY A 84 -11.94 1.44 3.90
CA GLY A 84 -10.69 0.68 3.97
C GLY A 84 -9.44 1.51 3.70
N MET A 85 -9.54 2.85 3.67
CA MET A 85 -8.36 3.69 3.74
C MET A 85 -7.76 3.65 5.14
N GLY A 86 -6.47 3.81 5.22
CA GLY A 86 -5.72 3.89 6.46
C GLY A 86 -4.38 4.59 6.23
N THR A 87 -3.65 4.79 7.29
CA THR A 87 -2.30 5.34 7.20
C THR A 87 -1.44 4.89 8.37
N THR A 88 -0.13 4.86 8.18
CA THR A 88 0.83 4.81 9.28
C THR A 88 0.94 6.18 9.93
N MET A 89 1.63 6.26 11.06
CA MET A 89 2.13 7.51 11.61
C MET A 89 3.32 7.25 12.52
N THR A 90 4.44 7.89 12.22
CA THR A 90 5.53 8.09 13.17
C THR A 90 5.64 9.57 13.47
N ALA A 91 5.71 9.94 14.76
CA ALA A 91 5.69 11.35 15.18
C ALA A 91 6.69 11.60 16.30
N LEU A 92 7.27 12.81 16.32
CA LEU A 92 8.24 13.29 17.31
C LEU A 92 7.80 14.65 17.82
N SER A 93 7.76 14.83 19.14
CA SER A 93 7.35 16.09 19.77
C SER A 93 8.30 16.49 20.89
N LEU A 94 8.82 17.71 20.84
CA LEU A 94 9.59 18.29 21.94
C LEU A 94 8.61 18.88 22.97
N VAL A 95 8.73 18.41 24.22
CA VAL A 95 7.88 18.84 25.33
C VAL A 95 8.73 19.18 26.56
N PRO A 96 8.28 20.07 27.45
CA PRO A 96 8.95 20.27 28.75
C PRO A 96 8.93 18.97 29.55
N ALA A 97 10.06 18.61 30.17
CA ALA A 97 10.12 17.52 31.12
C ALA A 97 9.31 17.86 32.38
N PRO A 98 8.86 16.84 33.18
CA PRO A 98 8.30 17.07 34.47
C PRO A 98 9.22 17.93 35.36
N GLU A 99 8.64 18.78 36.24
CA GLU A 99 9.40 19.75 37.04
C GLU A 99 10.51 19.10 37.90
N GLU A 100 10.36 17.84 38.27
CA GLU A 100 11.34 17.09 39.08
C GLU A 100 12.62 16.76 38.30
N ASP A 101 12.52 16.56 36.97
CA ASP A 101 13.63 16.16 36.13
C ASP A 101 14.31 17.36 35.46
N GLY A 102 13.59 18.46 35.24
CA GLY A 102 14.05 19.67 34.57
C GLY A 102 14.51 19.45 33.11
N GLY A 103 14.43 20.46 32.27
CA GLY A 103 14.84 20.39 30.85
C GLY A 103 13.69 20.02 29.92
N ASP A 104 14.02 19.38 28.81
CA ASP A 104 13.06 19.02 27.75
C ASP A 104 13.13 17.51 27.47
N LEU A 105 12.03 16.95 26.94
CA LEU A 105 11.93 15.57 26.46
C LEU A 105 11.48 15.56 25.00
N LEU A 106 11.97 14.61 24.24
CA LEU A 106 11.43 14.24 22.95
C LEU A 106 10.53 13.01 23.11
N LEU A 107 9.24 13.21 22.89
CA LEU A 107 8.26 12.12 22.82
C LEU A 107 8.23 11.57 21.40
N ILE A 108 8.20 10.24 21.26
CA ILE A 108 8.07 9.56 19.98
C ILE A 108 6.85 8.66 20.07
N ALA A 109 5.96 8.77 19.06
CA ALA A 109 4.78 7.93 18.95
C ALA A 109 4.79 7.20 17.61
N ASN A 110 4.40 5.92 17.59
CA ASN A 110 4.39 5.11 16.39
C ASN A 110 3.12 4.27 16.24
N VAL A 111 2.59 4.23 15.00
CA VAL A 111 1.56 3.29 14.54
C VAL A 111 1.87 2.95 13.08
N GLY A 112 2.13 1.68 12.78
CA GLY A 112 2.49 1.22 11.45
C GLY A 112 3.98 0.89 11.33
N ASP A 113 4.50 0.88 10.11
CA ASP A 113 5.88 0.54 9.78
C ASP A 113 6.72 1.73 9.29
N SER A 114 6.18 2.96 9.30
CA SER A 114 7.02 4.15 9.20
C SER A 114 7.93 4.22 10.42
N ARG A 115 9.17 4.69 10.23
CA ARG A 115 10.22 4.56 11.24
C ARG A 115 10.74 5.91 11.74
N THR A 116 11.14 5.93 13.00
CA THR A 116 11.99 6.97 13.58
C THR A 116 13.34 6.37 13.97
N TYR A 117 14.41 6.99 13.49
CA TYR A 117 15.80 6.64 13.82
C TYR A 117 16.45 7.79 14.61
N LEU A 118 17.45 7.44 15.41
CA LEU A 118 18.36 8.36 16.09
C LEU A 118 19.79 8.11 15.62
N LEU A 119 20.46 9.14 15.15
CA LEU A 119 21.90 9.19 14.99
C LEU A 119 22.49 9.95 16.19
N ARG A 120 23.19 9.25 17.07
CA ARG A 120 23.91 9.79 18.24
C ARG A 120 25.34 9.25 18.25
N ASP A 121 26.32 10.08 18.47
CA ASP A 121 27.75 9.68 18.50
C ASP A 121 28.20 8.93 17.23
N GLY A 122 27.54 9.19 16.11
CA GLY A 122 27.82 8.55 14.82
C GLY A 122 27.21 7.15 14.66
N GLU A 123 26.44 6.65 15.61
CA GLU A 123 25.72 5.38 15.53
C GLU A 123 24.24 5.63 15.19
N LEU A 124 23.70 4.90 14.21
CA LEU A 124 22.31 4.96 13.82
C LEU A 124 21.53 3.84 14.53
N THR A 125 20.48 4.20 15.23
CA THR A 125 19.60 3.28 15.96
C THR A 125 18.15 3.49 15.50
N GLN A 126 17.45 2.44 15.09
CA GLN A 126 16.01 2.47 14.92
C GLN A 126 15.35 2.51 16.30
N LEU A 127 14.52 3.53 16.54
CA LEU A 127 13.84 3.72 17.81
C LEU A 127 12.47 3.06 17.87
N THR A 128 11.77 3.02 16.73
CA THR A 128 10.42 2.46 16.61
C THR A 128 10.46 0.98 16.23
N GLU A 129 9.46 0.21 16.65
CA GLU A 129 9.23 -1.15 16.15
C GLU A 129 8.15 -1.10 15.06
N ASP A 130 8.36 -1.84 13.97
CA ASP A 130 7.40 -1.90 12.87
C ASP A 130 6.18 -2.74 13.27
N HIS A 131 4.98 -2.21 13.07
CA HIS A 131 3.74 -2.97 13.22
C HIS A 131 3.43 -3.75 11.95
N SER A 132 4.25 -4.74 11.65
CA SER A 132 4.13 -5.61 10.48
C SER A 132 4.15 -7.09 10.88
N LEU A 133 3.51 -7.91 10.04
CA LEU A 133 3.48 -9.36 10.26
C LEU A 133 4.89 -9.96 10.34
N VAL A 134 5.82 -9.45 9.52
CA VAL A 134 7.17 -10.00 9.48
C VAL A 134 7.97 -9.62 10.72
N GLU A 135 7.77 -8.43 11.28
CA GLU A 135 8.39 -8.01 12.53
C GLU A 135 7.89 -8.84 13.71
N ASP A 136 6.57 -9.12 13.77
CA ASP A 136 6.00 -10.04 14.75
C ASP A 136 6.65 -11.44 14.67
N LEU A 137 6.87 -11.95 13.44
CA LEU A 137 7.52 -13.25 13.22
C LEU A 137 9.01 -13.25 13.62
N VAL A 138 9.72 -12.13 13.42
CA VAL A 138 11.12 -11.96 13.87
C VAL A 138 11.18 -11.96 15.40
N ARG A 139 10.30 -11.20 16.06
CA ARG A 139 10.20 -11.10 17.52
C ARG A 139 9.86 -12.43 18.17
N GLU A 140 9.00 -13.23 17.53
CA GLU A 140 8.69 -14.61 17.95
C GLU A 140 9.83 -15.61 17.67
N GLY A 141 10.91 -15.19 16.99
CA GLY A 141 12.03 -16.05 16.60
C GLY A 141 11.67 -17.07 15.51
N ARG A 142 10.60 -16.84 14.76
CA ARG A 142 10.12 -17.74 13.70
C ARG A 142 10.83 -17.54 12.36
N ILE A 143 11.29 -16.31 12.12
CA ILE A 143 12.13 -15.96 10.97
C ILE A 143 13.25 -15.03 11.44
N THR A 144 14.31 -14.92 10.67
CA THR A 144 15.40 -13.96 10.89
C THR A 144 15.07 -12.62 10.20
N GLU A 145 15.71 -11.52 10.61
CA GLU A 145 15.61 -10.23 9.91
C GLU A 145 15.93 -10.32 8.41
N ALA A 146 16.92 -11.15 8.03
CA ALA A 146 17.27 -11.36 6.64
C ALA A 146 16.16 -12.05 5.83
N GLU A 147 15.42 -12.97 6.47
CA GLU A 147 14.25 -13.61 5.87
C GLU A 147 13.05 -12.67 5.81
N ALA A 148 12.86 -11.80 6.82
CA ALA A 148 11.80 -10.80 6.85
C ALA A 148 11.90 -9.83 5.66
N ARG A 149 13.09 -9.35 5.31
CA ARG A 149 13.35 -8.42 4.19
C ARG A 149 12.89 -8.94 2.83
N ILE A 150 12.88 -10.25 2.62
CA ILE A 150 12.48 -10.91 1.36
C ILE A 150 11.17 -11.70 1.48
N HIS A 151 10.47 -11.58 2.61
CA HIS A 151 9.25 -12.33 2.87
C HIS A 151 8.12 -11.88 1.93
N PRO A 152 7.31 -12.80 1.36
CA PRO A 152 6.21 -12.43 0.47
C PRO A 152 5.14 -11.53 1.11
N GLN A 153 5.00 -11.60 2.42
CA GLN A 153 4.02 -10.86 3.22
C GLN A 153 4.64 -9.71 4.03
N ARG A 154 5.83 -9.20 3.65
CA ARG A 154 6.53 -8.13 4.39
C ARG A 154 5.74 -6.82 4.48
N ASN A 155 4.84 -6.56 3.53
CA ASN A 155 4.02 -5.35 3.50
C ASN A 155 2.66 -5.52 4.21
N ILE A 156 2.44 -6.59 4.98
CA ILE A 156 1.21 -6.75 5.76
C ILE A 156 1.39 -6.05 7.09
N LEU A 157 0.65 -4.96 7.27
CA LEU A 157 0.62 -4.21 8.52
C LEU A 157 -0.35 -4.86 9.52
N THR A 158 0.06 -4.94 10.77
CA THR A 158 -0.74 -5.46 11.89
C THR A 158 -1.46 -4.35 12.64
N ARG A 159 -1.01 -3.08 12.49
CA ARG A 159 -1.62 -1.92 13.13
C ARG A 159 -1.47 -0.68 12.23
N VAL A 160 -2.58 0.03 11.98
CA VAL A 160 -2.65 1.26 11.19
C VAL A 160 -3.72 2.20 11.74
N LEU A 161 -3.65 3.48 11.41
CA LEU A 161 -4.71 4.44 11.70
C LEU A 161 -5.86 4.28 10.70
N GLY A 162 -7.09 4.43 11.20
CA GLY A 162 -8.31 4.46 10.37
C GLY A 162 -8.95 3.10 10.09
N ASN A 163 -8.35 1.99 10.50
CA ASN A 163 -8.93 0.66 10.33
C ASN A 163 -9.95 0.32 11.44
N GLU A 164 -9.72 0.82 12.64
CA GLU A 164 -10.58 0.61 13.81
C GLU A 164 -10.85 1.94 14.53
N PRO A 165 -11.97 2.07 15.28
CA PRO A 165 -12.32 3.32 15.95
C PRO A 165 -11.34 3.73 17.07
N ASP A 166 -10.58 2.78 17.62
CA ASP A 166 -9.52 3.01 18.60
C ASP A 166 -8.25 2.28 18.15
N VAL A 167 -7.08 2.81 18.56
CA VAL A 167 -5.78 2.26 18.19
C VAL A 167 -4.84 2.30 19.39
N GLU A 168 -4.03 1.26 19.53
CA GLU A 168 -2.90 1.25 20.44
C GLU A 168 -1.73 2.01 19.80
N VAL A 169 -1.19 2.99 20.53
CA VAL A 169 -0.08 3.83 20.08
C VAL A 169 1.13 3.49 20.92
N ASP A 170 2.22 3.12 20.29
CA ASP A 170 3.49 2.95 20.97
C ASP A 170 4.08 4.33 21.24
N GLU A 171 4.34 4.66 22.50
CA GLU A 171 4.95 5.93 22.90
C GLU A 171 6.12 5.68 23.85
N PHE A 172 7.20 6.40 23.60
CA PHE A 172 8.35 6.43 24.49
C PHE A 172 9.01 7.81 24.46
N SER A 173 9.84 8.11 25.47
CA SER A 173 10.53 9.38 25.58
C SER A 173 12.04 9.21 25.50
N VAL A 174 12.71 10.20 24.90
CA VAL A 174 14.16 10.30 24.81
C VAL A 174 14.57 11.66 25.35
N ILE A 175 15.63 11.70 26.17
CA ILE A 175 16.26 12.95 26.59
C ILE A 175 17.10 13.45 25.41
N PRO A 176 16.81 14.65 24.87
CA PRO A 176 17.58 15.20 23.75
C PRO A 176 19.01 15.56 24.19
N VAL A 177 19.97 15.29 23.31
CA VAL A 177 21.38 15.64 23.50
C VAL A 177 21.82 16.51 22.32
N GLU A 178 22.62 17.55 22.59
CA GLU A 178 23.19 18.36 21.54
C GLU A 178 23.99 17.48 20.54
N GLY A 179 23.70 17.64 19.24
CA GLY A 179 24.29 16.83 18.19
C GLY A 179 23.48 15.59 17.82
N ASP A 180 22.40 15.26 18.54
CA ASP A 180 21.45 14.25 18.11
C ASP A 180 20.80 14.64 16.79
N ARG A 181 20.62 13.66 15.94
CA ARG A 181 19.87 13.79 14.69
C ARG A 181 18.81 12.69 14.59
N TYR A 182 17.56 13.10 14.53
CA TYR A 182 16.42 12.20 14.33
C TYR A 182 16.04 12.17 12.84
N LEU A 183 15.65 10.99 12.38
CA LEU A 183 15.14 10.76 11.04
C LEU A 183 13.79 10.06 11.16
N LEU A 184 12.74 10.71 10.66
CA LEU A 184 11.43 10.10 10.47
C LEU A 184 11.26 9.80 8.98
N CYS A 185 10.79 8.60 8.62
CA CYS A 185 10.63 8.26 7.20
C CYS A 185 9.52 7.23 6.97
N SER A 186 8.95 7.25 5.76
CA SER A 186 8.11 6.18 5.23
C SER A 186 8.95 4.99 4.75
N ASP A 187 8.30 3.87 4.48
CA ASP A 187 8.93 2.60 4.10
C ASP A 187 9.68 2.69 2.76
N GLY A 188 9.30 3.60 1.88
CA GLY A 188 9.98 3.85 0.61
C GLY A 188 11.44 4.28 0.75
N LEU A 189 11.88 4.76 1.93
CA LEU A 189 13.29 5.04 2.17
C LEU A 189 14.07 3.75 2.47
N PHE A 190 13.71 3.02 3.52
CA PHE A 190 14.48 1.88 4.02
C PHE A 190 14.26 0.59 3.23
N ASN A 191 13.24 0.54 2.38
CA ASN A 191 13.09 -0.51 1.37
C ASN A 191 14.06 -0.37 0.20
N GLU A 192 14.62 0.83 -0.03
CA GLU A 192 15.57 1.13 -1.10
C GLU A 192 17.01 1.31 -0.58
N LEU A 193 17.20 1.84 0.62
CA LEU A 193 18.49 2.10 1.23
C LEU A 193 18.66 1.28 2.51
N ASP A 194 19.81 0.61 2.66
CA ASP A 194 20.17 -0.02 3.92
C ASP A 194 20.58 1.04 4.98
N ASP A 195 20.55 0.64 6.26
CA ASP A 195 20.84 1.51 7.38
C ASP A 195 22.27 2.10 7.31
N ASP A 196 23.24 1.38 6.75
CA ASP A 196 24.62 1.86 6.59
C ASP A 196 24.68 3.05 5.62
N ARG A 197 23.91 3.00 4.53
CA ARG A 197 23.82 4.11 3.55
C ARG A 197 23.06 5.30 4.12
N ILE A 198 21.95 5.07 4.84
CA ILE A 198 21.21 6.11 5.56
C ILE A 198 22.15 6.81 6.55
N ALA A 199 22.82 6.06 7.41
CA ALA A 199 23.78 6.58 8.38
C ALA A 199 24.92 7.37 7.74
N ALA A 200 25.43 6.92 6.60
CA ALA A 200 26.49 7.61 5.88
C ALA A 200 26.05 9.01 5.39
N VAL A 201 24.82 9.14 4.90
CA VAL A 201 24.27 10.44 4.48
C VAL A 201 24.03 11.34 5.68
N LEU A 202 23.41 10.81 6.75
CA LEU A 202 23.12 11.53 7.99
C LEU A 202 24.41 12.10 8.64
N ARG A 203 25.53 11.36 8.58
CA ARG A 203 26.83 11.80 9.10
C ARG A 203 27.53 12.82 8.21
N ARG A 204 27.35 12.73 6.89
CA ARG A 204 28.11 13.49 5.90
C ARG A 204 27.63 14.92 5.72
N LEU A 205 26.33 15.12 5.72
CA LEU A 205 25.70 16.42 5.44
C LEU A 205 25.26 17.10 6.75
N ALA A 206 25.62 18.38 6.89
CA ALA A 206 25.33 19.14 8.10
C ALA A 206 23.92 19.75 8.11
N ASP A 207 23.40 20.14 6.96
CA ASP A 207 22.07 20.73 6.86
C ASP A 207 20.98 19.66 6.76
N PRO A 208 19.94 19.66 7.64
CA PRO A 208 18.90 18.65 7.65
C PRO A 208 18.06 18.63 6.35
N GLY A 209 17.86 19.78 5.70
CA GLY A 209 17.15 19.85 4.43
C GLY A 209 17.95 19.20 3.29
N GLU A 210 19.27 19.46 3.23
CA GLU A 210 20.15 18.79 2.26
C GLU A 210 20.19 17.29 2.49
N VAL A 211 20.18 16.82 3.75
CA VAL A 211 20.09 15.40 4.12
C VAL A 211 18.82 14.78 3.58
N ALA A 212 17.67 15.41 3.85
CA ALA A 212 16.38 14.89 3.43
C ALA A 212 16.30 14.76 1.90
N VAL A 213 16.70 15.79 1.16
CA VAL A 213 16.74 15.79 -0.32
C VAL A 213 17.67 14.70 -0.86
N GLU A 214 18.86 14.54 -0.28
CA GLU A 214 19.83 13.54 -0.73
C GLU A 214 19.35 12.12 -0.46
N LEU A 215 18.72 11.84 0.70
CA LEU A 215 18.14 10.52 1.00
C LEU A 215 17.04 10.16 0.00
N VAL A 216 16.10 11.05 -0.26
CA VAL A 216 15.04 10.84 -1.26
C VAL A 216 15.62 10.63 -2.66
N ARG A 217 16.62 11.43 -3.06
CA ARG A 217 17.31 11.27 -4.34
C ARG A 217 17.96 9.89 -4.47
N LEU A 218 18.69 9.44 -3.44
CA LEU A 218 19.37 8.15 -3.45
C LEU A 218 18.40 6.96 -3.49
N ALA A 219 17.29 7.03 -2.76
CA ALA A 219 16.25 6.01 -2.81
C ALA A 219 15.61 5.92 -4.20
N ASN A 220 15.34 7.06 -4.83
CA ASN A 220 14.87 7.13 -6.21
C ASN A 220 15.90 6.55 -7.21
N ASP A 221 17.20 6.78 -7.01
CA ASP A 221 18.26 6.26 -7.89
C ASP A 221 18.42 4.74 -7.81
N VAL A 222 18.09 4.12 -6.67
CA VAL A 222 18.14 2.66 -6.48
C VAL A 222 16.90 1.98 -7.10
N GLY A 223 15.72 2.59 -6.95
CA GLY A 223 14.49 2.00 -7.48
C GLY A 223 13.30 2.93 -7.44
N GLY A 224 13.09 3.65 -6.34
CA GLY A 224 11.96 4.53 -6.14
C GLY A 224 10.62 3.82 -6.32
N ARG A 225 10.51 2.61 -5.77
CA ARG A 225 9.34 1.74 -6.01
C ARG A 225 8.08 2.21 -5.29
N ASP A 226 8.25 3.04 -4.26
CA ASP A 226 7.18 3.62 -3.48
C ASP A 226 7.32 5.13 -3.32
N ASN A 227 6.35 5.77 -2.65
CA ASN A 227 6.46 7.13 -2.16
C ASN A 227 7.57 7.18 -1.11
N ILE A 228 8.37 8.24 -1.11
CA ILE A 228 9.52 8.38 -0.23
C ILE A 228 9.40 9.71 0.50
N THR A 229 9.18 9.66 1.80
CA THR A 229 9.06 10.85 2.64
C THR A 229 10.04 10.78 3.80
N VAL A 230 10.73 11.89 4.02
CA VAL A 230 11.81 12.02 5.01
C VAL A 230 11.65 13.34 5.75
N VAL A 231 11.73 13.29 7.08
CA VAL A 231 11.88 14.45 7.95
C VAL A 231 13.10 14.25 8.82
N VAL A 232 14.02 15.22 8.82
CA VAL A 232 15.26 15.21 9.62
C VAL A 232 15.18 16.30 10.65
N VAL A 233 15.48 16.00 11.92
CA VAL A 233 15.43 16.93 13.04
C VAL A 233 16.73 16.86 13.84
N ASP A 234 17.45 17.97 13.94
CA ASP A 234 18.69 18.13 14.70
C ASP A 234 18.43 18.82 16.03
N VAL A 235 19.01 18.31 17.09
CA VAL A 235 19.11 18.97 18.37
C VAL A 235 20.34 19.87 18.40
N VAL A 236 20.15 21.17 18.57
CA VAL A 236 21.25 22.15 18.44
C VAL A 236 21.63 22.82 19.76
N ASP A 237 20.84 22.65 20.81
CA ASP A 237 21.15 23.12 22.18
C ASP A 237 20.30 22.35 23.19
N ASP A 238 20.95 21.49 24.01
CA ASP A 238 20.31 20.67 25.03
C ASP A 238 20.91 20.84 26.43
N GLY A 239 21.97 21.65 26.56
CA GLY A 239 22.70 21.82 27.81
C GLY A 239 23.40 20.52 28.27
N ASP A 240 23.36 20.21 29.56
CA ASP A 240 24.08 19.09 30.22
C ASP A 240 23.26 17.78 30.25
N ALA A 241 22.42 17.50 29.25
CA ALA A 241 21.53 16.34 29.25
C ALA A 241 22.22 15.02 28.84
N ALA A 242 23.44 15.06 28.28
CA ALA A 242 24.13 13.90 27.68
C ALA A 242 24.22 12.67 28.60
N ALA A 243 24.57 12.85 29.88
CA ALA A 243 24.68 11.75 30.84
C ALA A 243 23.30 11.11 31.13
N ARG A 244 22.27 11.94 31.32
CA ARG A 244 20.89 11.48 31.61
C ARG A 244 20.28 10.77 30.39
N ALA A 245 20.60 11.21 29.17
CA ALA A 245 20.13 10.61 27.94
C ALA A 245 20.64 9.18 27.75
N SER A 246 21.92 8.95 28.00
CA SER A 246 22.55 7.62 27.90
C SER A 246 21.90 6.61 28.86
N ASP A 247 21.65 7.04 30.09
CA ASP A 247 20.99 6.21 31.13
C ASP A 247 19.54 5.90 30.75
N ALA A 248 18.80 6.85 30.18
CA ALA A 248 17.41 6.68 29.76
C ALA A 248 17.27 5.72 28.56
N LEU A 249 18.16 5.79 27.59
CA LEU A 249 18.19 4.84 26.47
C LEU A 249 18.44 3.40 26.91
N ALA A 250 19.36 3.21 27.86
CA ALA A 250 19.64 1.91 28.44
C ALA A 250 18.44 1.36 29.25
N ALA A 251 17.70 2.22 29.94
CA ALA A 251 16.53 1.85 30.74
C ALA A 251 15.33 1.43 29.86
N ASN A 252 15.19 2.01 28.67
CA ASN A 252 14.10 1.70 27.72
C ASN A 252 14.36 0.47 26.84
N GLY A 253 15.42 -0.30 27.13
CA GLY A 253 15.72 -1.54 26.41
C GLY A 253 16.27 -1.35 25.00
N VAL A 254 16.58 -0.11 24.61
CA VAL A 254 17.32 0.17 23.36
C VAL A 254 18.77 -0.22 23.61
N THR A 255 19.09 -1.51 23.41
CA THR A 255 20.46 -2.00 23.57
C THR A 255 21.25 -1.59 22.32
N SER A 256 22.13 -0.59 22.50
CA SER A 256 23.23 -0.40 21.57
C SER A 256 24.04 -1.71 21.48
N ARG A 257 24.28 -2.17 20.27
CA ARG A 257 25.14 -3.33 20.00
C ARG A 257 26.48 -3.08 20.67
N PRO A 258 27.02 -4.01 21.48
CA PRO A 258 28.29 -3.78 22.16
C PRO A 258 29.38 -3.52 21.13
N ARG A 259 30.00 -2.35 21.24
CA ARG A 259 31.25 -1.99 20.53
C ARG A 259 32.29 -3.04 20.85
N ALA A 260 32.93 -3.60 19.83
CA ALA A 260 34.09 -4.49 20.01
C ALA A 260 35.13 -3.78 20.88
N PRO A 261 35.78 -4.49 21.81
CA PRO A 261 36.72 -3.85 22.74
C PRO A 261 37.86 -3.18 21.97
N GLU A 262 38.04 -1.89 22.21
CA GLU A 262 39.22 -1.15 21.79
C GLU A 262 40.46 -1.85 22.33
N ALA A 263 41.42 -2.10 21.44
CA ALA A 263 42.76 -2.53 21.84
C ALA A 263 43.40 -1.49 22.79
N PRO A 264 44.10 -1.89 23.85
CA PRO A 264 44.63 -0.96 24.82
C PRO A 264 45.59 0.01 24.13
N VAL A 265 45.34 1.30 24.34
CA VAL A 265 46.29 2.36 24.00
C VAL A 265 47.50 2.19 24.89
N VAL A 266 48.64 1.77 24.33
CA VAL A 266 49.91 1.77 25.02
C VAL A 266 50.40 3.22 25.05
N GLU A 267 50.40 3.83 26.23
CA GLU A 267 51.12 5.09 26.47
C GLU A 267 52.60 4.86 26.17
N SER A 268 53.09 5.42 25.05
CA SER A 268 54.51 5.48 24.76
C SER A 268 55.11 6.67 25.52
N GLY A 269 55.75 6.39 26.65
CA GLY A 269 56.71 7.30 27.27
C GLY A 269 57.82 7.61 26.27
N LEU A 270 58.03 8.90 26.07
CA LEU A 270 59.22 9.41 25.33
C LEU A 270 60.46 9.22 26.19
N ASP A 271 61.34 8.33 25.78
CA ASP A 271 62.77 8.38 26.12
C ASP A 271 63.56 8.42 24.81
N ASP A 272 64.37 9.45 24.71
CA ASP A 272 65.27 9.77 23.59
C ASP A 272 66.41 8.77 23.50
N ASP A 273 66.99 8.60 22.26
CA ASP A 273 68.21 8.00 21.87
C ASP A 273 68.32 6.47 21.70
N GLU A 274 67.85 6.00 20.50
CA GLU A 274 68.56 4.96 19.75
C GLU A 274 68.29 5.02 18.23
N PRO A 275 69.32 4.62 17.39
CA PRO A 275 69.28 4.91 15.96
C PRO A 275 68.35 4.01 15.21
N VAL A 276 67.53 4.62 14.34
CA VAL A 276 66.52 3.99 13.46
C VAL A 276 67.18 2.96 12.53
N ALA A 277 67.02 1.69 12.83
CA ALA A 277 67.29 0.60 11.89
C ALA A 277 66.21 0.57 10.82
N ARG A 278 66.60 0.75 9.58
CA ARG A 278 65.77 0.71 8.39
C ARG A 278 65.04 -0.63 8.31
N ALA A 279 63.71 -0.62 8.46
CA ALA A 279 62.87 -1.81 8.33
C ALA A 279 63.03 -2.42 6.93
N ALA A 280 63.25 -3.71 6.86
CA ALA A 280 63.26 -4.50 5.64
C ALA A 280 61.86 -4.48 4.96
N PRO A 281 61.80 -4.48 3.62
CA PRO A 281 60.53 -4.53 2.91
C PRO A 281 59.77 -5.81 3.25
N PRO A 282 58.41 -5.75 3.32
CA PRO A 282 57.61 -6.93 3.59
C PRO A 282 57.80 -7.99 2.50
N PRO A 283 57.74 -9.29 2.83
CA PRO A 283 57.86 -10.35 1.85
C PRO A 283 56.68 -10.28 0.83
N PRO A 284 56.94 -10.69 -0.44
CA PRO A 284 55.92 -10.66 -1.47
C PRO A 284 54.70 -11.52 -1.05
N ALA A 285 53.51 -10.98 -1.23
CA ALA A 285 52.25 -11.68 -0.97
C ALA A 285 52.21 -12.99 -1.78
N GLY A 286 52.10 -14.10 -1.08
CA GLY A 286 51.89 -15.41 -1.70
C GLY A 286 50.59 -15.46 -2.50
N PRO A 287 50.47 -16.37 -3.47
CA PRO A 287 49.29 -16.47 -4.30
C PRO A 287 48.03 -16.74 -3.43
N LEU A 288 47.00 -15.92 -3.66
CA LEU A 288 45.67 -16.07 -3.01
C LEU A 288 45.17 -17.50 -3.22
N PRO A 289 44.64 -18.16 -2.18
CA PRO A 289 44.04 -19.47 -2.35
C PRO A 289 42.86 -19.37 -3.34
N PRO A 290 42.64 -20.39 -4.18
CA PRO A 290 41.54 -20.37 -5.14
C PRO A 290 40.23 -20.28 -4.38
N ALA A 291 39.39 -19.32 -4.76
CA ALA A 291 38.04 -19.15 -4.22
C ALA A 291 37.28 -20.47 -4.35
N LEU A 292 36.98 -21.09 -3.23
CA LEU A 292 36.12 -22.28 -3.15
C LEU A 292 34.72 -21.88 -3.59
N ARG A 293 34.41 -22.09 -4.87
CA ARG A 293 33.06 -22.07 -5.36
C ARG A 293 32.33 -23.24 -4.69
N ALA A 294 31.51 -22.94 -3.69
CA ALA A 294 30.59 -23.93 -3.10
C ALA A 294 29.72 -24.48 -4.23
N PRO A 295 29.64 -25.83 -4.41
CA PRO A 295 28.74 -26.39 -5.38
C PRO A 295 27.29 -26.10 -4.94
N ARG A 296 26.53 -25.40 -5.78
CA ARG A 296 25.05 -25.29 -5.64
C ARG A 296 24.48 -26.70 -5.74
N ARG A 297 24.36 -27.39 -4.63
CA ARG A 297 23.62 -28.64 -4.57
C ARG A 297 22.14 -28.32 -4.56
N LEU A 298 21.50 -28.51 -5.70
CA LEU A 298 20.05 -28.55 -5.78
C LEU A 298 19.60 -29.69 -4.85
N THR A 299 19.05 -29.34 -3.68
CA THR A 299 18.61 -30.37 -2.73
C THR A 299 17.27 -30.91 -3.20
N TRP A 300 16.99 -32.18 -2.97
CA TRP A 300 15.71 -32.80 -3.29
C TRP A 300 14.52 -31.96 -2.75
N ARG A 301 14.69 -31.34 -1.60
CA ARG A 301 13.67 -30.44 -1.01
C ARG A 301 13.34 -29.26 -1.93
N SER A 302 14.33 -28.63 -2.54
CA SER A 302 14.12 -27.54 -3.50
C SER A 302 13.40 -28.02 -4.77
N THR A 303 13.75 -29.23 -5.25
CA THR A 303 13.07 -29.84 -6.40
C THR A 303 11.62 -30.18 -6.06
N LEU A 304 11.37 -30.73 -4.88
CA LEU A 304 10.02 -31.09 -4.42
C LEU A 304 9.16 -29.84 -4.20
N PHE A 305 9.74 -28.74 -3.69
CA PHE A 305 9.07 -27.46 -3.56
C PHE A 305 8.66 -26.88 -4.92
N VAL A 306 9.57 -26.88 -5.90
CA VAL A 306 9.26 -26.41 -7.27
C VAL A 306 8.15 -27.27 -7.90
N VAL A 307 8.19 -28.59 -7.75
CA VAL A 307 7.14 -29.49 -8.24
C VAL A 307 5.79 -29.20 -7.56
N ALA A 308 5.78 -28.96 -6.25
CA ALA A 308 4.57 -28.61 -5.51
C ALA A 308 3.97 -27.28 -5.99
N VAL A 309 4.81 -26.26 -6.19
CA VAL A 309 4.37 -24.95 -6.74
C VAL A 309 3.80 -25.11 -8.14
N LEU A 310 4.47 -25.88 -9.02
CA LEU A 310 3.95 -26.15 -10.37
C LEU A 310 2.63 -26.92 -10.35
N ALA A 311 2.44 -27.85 -9.42
CA ALA A 311 1.19 -28.57 -9.24
C ALA A 311 0.04 -27.64 -8.79
N VAL A 312 0.31 -26.72 -7.87
CA VAL A 312 -0.68 -25.73 -7.41
C VAL A 312 -1.05 -24.77 -8.54
N VAL A 313 -0.05 -24.24 -9.26
CA VAL A 313 -0.29 -23.34 -10.40
C VAL A 313 -1.05 -24.07 -11.51
N GLY A 314 -0.64 -25.29 -11.85
CA GLY A 314 -1.33 -26.13 -12.85
C GLY A 314 -2.76 -26.44 -12.41
N GLY A 315 -3.00 -26.73 -11.14
CA GLY A 315 -4.34 -26.93 -10.59
C GLY A 315 -5.21 -25.68 -10.66
N ALA A 316 -4.66 -24.51 -10.35
CA ALA A 316 -5.36 -23.22 -10.47
C ALA A 316 -5.74 -22.89 -11.92
N VAL A 317 -4.80 -23.05 -12.86
CA VAL A 317 -5.06 -22.87 -14.29
C VAL A 317 -6.11 -23.85 -14.79
N GLY A 318 -6.00 -25.14 -14.39
CA GLY A 318 -6.98 -26.16 -14.72
C GLY A 318 -8.39 -25.87 -14.19
N ALA A 319 -8.46 -25.34 -12.96
CA ALA A 319 -9.74 -24.95 -12.34
C ALA A 319 -10.38 -23.75 -13.09
N VAL A 320 -9.61 -22.75 -13.47
CA VAL A 320 -10.08 -21.61 -14.26
C VAL A 320 -10.55 -22.06 -15.64
N TRP A 321 -9.79 -22.93 -16.29
CA TRP A 321 -10.17 -23.50 -17.60
C TRP A 321 -11.46 -24.32 -17.49
N TRP A 322 -11.57 -25.20 -16.50
CA TRP A 322 -12.78 -25.98 -16.26
C TRP A 322 -14.00 -25.10 -15.97
N PHE A 323 -13.84 -24.08 -15.12
CA PHE A 323 -14.89 -23.12 -14.78
C PHE A 323 -15.35 -22.32 -16.00
N SER A 324 -14.43 -21.91 -16.86
CA SER A 324 -14.73 -21.15 -18.10
C SER A 324 -15.44 -22.00 -19.17
N THR A 325 -15.13 -23.30 -19.25
CA THR A 325 -15.64 -24.18 -20.33
C THR A 325 -16.79 -25.11 -19.90
N SER A 326 -17.21 -25.06 -18.64
CA SER A 326 -18.21 -25.99 -18.08
C SER A 326 -19.67 -25.59 -18.32
N THR A 327 -19.93 -24.39 -18.83
CA THR A 327 -21.27 -23.85 -19.07
C THR A 327 -21.50 -23.56 -20.55
N TYR A 328 -22.75 -23.44 -20.95
CA TYR A 328 -23.16 -23.03 -22.29
C TYR A 328 -24.05 -21.80 -22.17
N PHE A 329 -24.14 -21.01 -23.22
CA PHE A 329 -25.10 -19.93 -23.28
C PHE A 329 -25.66 -19.73 -24.70
N VAL A 330 -26.87 -19.24 -24.77
CA VAL A 330 -27.55 -18.88 -26.02
C VAL A 330 -27.35 -17.38 -26.22
N GLY A 331 -26.72 -17.00 -27.32
CA GLY A 331 -26.39 -15.63 -27.68
C GLY A 331 -26.63 -15.32 -29.14
N VAL A 332 -26.07 -14.19 -29.60
CA VAL A 332 -26.23 -13.72 -31.00
C VAL A 332 -24.90 -13.84 -31.72
N ASP A 333 -24.90 -14.45 -32.92
CA ASP A 333 -23.81 -14.48 -33.88
C ASP A 333 -24.27 -13.81 -35.21
N GLY A 334 -23.92 -12.54 -35.38
CA GLY A 334 -24.38 -11.74 -36.50
C GLY A 334 -25.89 -11.47 -36.43
N ASP A 335 -26.64 -12.04 -37.36
CA ASP A 335 -28.11 -11.90 -37.47
C ASP A 335 -28.88 -13.13 -36.95
N ARG A 336 -28.19 -14.13 -36.40
CA ARG A 336 -28.78 -15.39 -35.96
C ARG A 336 -28.50 -15.69 -34.50
N VAL A 337 -29.39 -16.49 -33.94
CA VAL A 337 -29.17 -17.08 -32.59
C VAL A 337 -28.15 -18.20 -32.71
N ALA A 338 -27.25 -18.28 -31.72
CA ALA A 338 -26.23 -19.32 -31.67
C ALA A 338 -25.98 -19.78 -30.23
N ILE A 339 -25.45 -21.00 -30.10
CA ILE A 339 -25.07 -21.59 -28.82
C ILE A 339 -23.56 -21.52 -28.72
N PHE A 340 -23.08 -20.93 -27.63
CA PHE A 340 -21.69 -20.80 -27.29
C PHE A 340 -21.34 -21.68 -26.09
N ARG A 341 -20.13 -22.19 -26.09
CA ARG A 341 -19.54 -22.85 -24.92
C ARG A 341 -18.67 -21.86 -24.17
N GLY A 342 -18.94 -21.70 -22.87
CA GLY A 342 -18.27 -20.74 -22.01
C GLY A 342 -19.26 -19.82 -21.30
N ARG A 343 -18.76 -18.67 -20.84
CA ARG A 343 -19.57 -17.64 -20.17
C ARG A 343 -19.68 -16.40 -21.03
N PRO A 344 -20.83 -15.69 -21.01
CA PRO A 344 -20.97 -14.42 -21.70
C PRO A 344 -19.89 -13.43 -21.27
N GLY A 345 -19.18 -12.82 -22.26
CA GLY A 345 -18.09 -11.90 -22.00
C GLY A 345 -16.73 -12.53 -21.72
N GLY A 346 -16.62 -13.87 -21.68
CA GLY A 346 -15.37 -14.56 -21.42
C GLY A 346 -14.95 -14.58 -19.94
N VAL A 347 -13.83 -15.26 -19.63
CA VAL A 347 -13.22 -15.30 -18.30
C VAL A 347 -11.71 -15.11 -18.45
N LEU A 348 -11.15 -14.03 -17.93
CA LEU A 348 -9.73 -13.67 -18.04
C LEU A 348 -9.30 -13.57 -19.52
N TRP A 349 -8.50 -14.52 -20.01
CA TRP A 349 -8.02 -14.63 -21.40
C TRP A 349 -8.74 -15.70 -22.23
N LEU A 350 -9.82 -16.30 -21.68
CA LEU A 350 -10.58 -17.38 -22.32
C LEU A 350 -11.88 -16.81 -22.87
N ASP A 351 -11.94 -16.65 -24.18
CA ASP A 351 -13.14 -16.23 -24.91
C ASP A 351 -14.08 -17.43 -25.12
N PRO A 352 -15.40 -17.21 -25.13
CA PRO A 352 -16.38 -18.27 -25.42
C PRO A 352 -16.22 -18.75 -26.87
N THR A 353 -16.39 -20.04 -27.06
CA THR A 353 -16.31 -20.67 -28.38
C THR A 353 -17.69 -20.94 -28.94
N LEU A 354 -17.88 -20.68 -30.26
CA LEU A 354 -19.12 -21.02 -30.93
C LEU A 354 -19.24 -22.54 -31.06
N GLU A 355 -20.30 -23.12 -30.47
CA GLU A 355 -20.55 -24.58 -30.49
C GLU A 355 -21.55 -24.95 -31.59
N LEU A 356 -22.65 -24.22 -31.74
CA LEU A 356 -23.69 -24.51 -32.71
C LEU A 356 -24.34 -23.22 -33.24
N ARG A 357 -24.42 -23.07 -34.55
CA ARG A 357 -25.27 -22.06 -35.21
C ARG A 357 -26.68 -22.60 -35.39
N THR A 358 -27.66 -21.80 -35.11
CA THR A 358 -29.07 -22.14 -35.38
C THR A 358 -29.58 -21.41 -36.62
N ASP A 359 -30.73 -21.87 -37.15
CA ASP A 359 -31.36 -21.22 -38.29
C ASP A 359 -32.34 -20.09 -37.87
N LEU A 360 -32.50 -19.84 -36.55
CA LEU A 360 -33.41 -18.83 -36.03
C LEU A 360 -32.81 -17.41 -36.20
N PRO A 361 -33.41 -16.54 -37.05
CA PRO A 361 -33.01 -15.14 -37.11
C PRO A 361 -33.31 -14.40 -35.78
N VAL A 362 -32.43 -13.47 -35.41
CA VAL A 362 -32.65 -12.62 -34.22
C VAL A 362 -33.94 -11.78 -34.33
N ALA A 363 -34.38 -11.44 -35.56
CA ALA A 363 -35.61 -10.70 -35.80
C ALA A 363 -36.89 -11.48 -35.43
N ASP A 364 -36.83 -12.81 -35.47
CA ASP A 364 -37.95 -13.70 -35.17
C ASP A 364 -38.04 -14.07 -33.69
N VAL A 365 -36.99 -13.74 -32.87
CA VAL A 365 -37.00 -13.96 -31.44
C VAL A 365 -38.09 -13.11 -30.76
N PRO A 366 -38.91 -13.68 -29.86
CA PRO A 366 -39.92 -12.94 -29.13
C PRO A 366 -39.35 -11.72 -28.38
N PRO A 367 -40.01 -10.53 -28.43
CA PRO A 367 -39.53 -9.33 -27.74
C PRO A 367 -39.32 -9.52 -26.25
N SER A 368 -40.03 -10.44 -25.58
CA SER A 368 -39.85 -10.79 -24.18
C SER A 368 -38.60 -11.57 -23.88
N ARG A 369 -37.96 -12.17 -24.89
CA ARG A 369 -36.77 -13.01 -24.76
C ARG A 369 -35.52 -12.39 -25.39
N ILE A 370 -35.66 -11.38 -26.25
CA ILE A 370 -34.54 -10.84 -27.05
C ILE A 370 -33.47 -10.21 -26.18
N GLU A 371 -33.80 -9.58 -25.06
CA GLU A 371 -32.80 -9.02 -24.13
C GLU A 371 -31.99 -10.12 -23.44
N ALA A 372 -32.60 -11.20 -23.02
CA ALA A 372 -31.92 -12.34 -22.42
C ALA A 372 -30.97 -13.02 -23.41
N VAL A 373 -31.40 -13.21 -24.65
CA VAL A 373 -30.54 -13.78 -25.71
C VAL A 373 -29.38 -12.85 -26.04
N ARG A 374 -29.58 -11.54 -26.08
CA ARG A 374 -28.48 -10.57 -26.32
C ARG A 374 -27.52 -10.46 -25.15
N ALA A 375 -27.99 -10.63 -23.92
CA ALA A 375 -27.16 -10.67 -22.73
C ALA A 375 -26.38 -12.00 -22.59
N GLY A 376 -26.76 -13.05 -23.34
CA GLY A 376 -26.20 -14.38 -23.22
C GLY A 376 -26.92 -15.20 -22.15
N GLN A 377 -28.01 -15.86 -22.51
CA GLN A 377 -28.77 -16.72 -21.60
C GLN A 377 -27.95 -17.96 -21.23
N GLU A 378 -27.50 -18.06 -19.99
CA GLU A 378 -26.71 -19.19 -19.49
C GLU A 378 -27.54 -20.46 -19.32
N GLU A 379 -26.99 -21.60 -19.75
CA GLU A 379 -27.61 -22.92 -19.66
C GLU A 379 -26.58 -23.94 -19.10
N PRO A 380 -27.02 -24.88 -18.25
CA PRO A 380 -26.10 -25.81 -17.56
C PRO A 380 -25.51 -26.90 -18.50
N SER A 381 -26.08 -27.11 -19.68
CA SER A 381 -25.61 -28.10 -20.63
C SER A 381 -25.99 -27.72 -22.06
N LEU A 382 -25.31 -28.31 -23.05
CA LEU A 382 -25.61 -28.16 -24.47
C LEU A 382 -27.06 -28.57 -24.77
N GLU A 383 -27.55 -29.63 -24.15
CA GLU A 383 -28.91 -30.12 -24.34
C GLU A 383 -29.99 -29.14 -23.78
N ALA A 384 -29.64 -28.44 -22.68
CA ALA A 384 -30.50 -27.39 -22.15
C ALA A 384 -30.54 -26.17 -23.09
N ALA A 385 -29.39 -25.77 -23.62
CA ALA A 385 -29.30 -24.69 -24.59
C ALA A 385 -30.05 -24.99 -25.89
N GLN A 386 -29.94 -26.21 -26.41
CA GLN A 386 -30.71 -26.66 -27.58
C GLN A 386 -32.24 -26.65 -27.32
N ARG A 387 -32.66 -27.13 -26.15
CA ARG A 387 -34.09 -27.06 -25.77
C ARG A 387 -34.58 -25.64 -25.64
N TYR A 388 -33.74 -24.73 -25.12
CA TYR A 388 -34.10 -23.31 -25.03
C TYR A 388 -34.31 -22.71 -26.43
N VAL A 389 -33.39 -22.99 -27.38
CA VAL A 389 -33.55 -22.54 -28.79
C VAL A 389 -34.77 -23.15 -29.45
N ALA A 390 -35.04 -24.45 -29.29
CA ALA A 390 -36.23 -25.09 -29.83
C ALA A 390 -37.53 -24.46 -29.31
N ASN A 391 -37.58 -24.06 -28.04
CA ASN A 391 -38.74 -23.31 -27.49
C ASN A 391 -38.86 -21.92 -28.15
N LEU A 392 -37.76 -21.22 -28.44
CA LEU A 392 -37.79 -19.94 -29.15
C LEU A 392 -38.33 -20.11 -30.59
N GLU A 393 -37.95 -21.17 -31.29
CA GLU A 393 -38.42 -21.50 -32.64
C GLU A 393 -39.94 -21.81 -32.64
N ASP A 394 -40.43 -22.54 -31.65
CA ASP A 394 -41.86 -22.84 -31.52
C ASP A 394 -42.66 -21.59 -31.19
N GLU A 395 -42.16 -20.73 -30.28
CA GLU A 395 -42.81 -19.41 -30.00
C GLU A 395 -42.81 -18.50 -31.24
N ALA A 396 -41.74 -18.52 -32.05
CA ALA A 396 -41.67 -17.74 -33.29
C ALA A 396 -42.65 -18.25 -34.38
N SER A 397 -42.74 -19.58 -34.56
CA SER A 397 -43.65 -20.21 -35.53
C SER A 397 -45.10 -20.00 -35.20
N THR A 398 -45.46 -20.06 -33.89
CA THR A 398 -46.82 -19.80 -33.40
C THR A 398 -47.28 -18.35 -33.71
N ARG A 399 -46.36 -17.39 -33.62
CA ARG A 399 -46.63 -16.00 -34.00
C ARG A 399 -46.88 -15.81 -35.49
N SER A 400 -46.06 -16.44 -36.35
CA SER A 400 -46.23 -16.35 -37.78
C SER A 400 -47.61 -16.88 -38.23
N THR A 401 -48.08 -17.95 -37.58
CA THR A 401 -49.41 -18.53 -37.86
C THR A 401 -50.55 -17.62 -37.39
N THR A 402 -50.40 -16.92 -36.26
CA THR A 402 -51.45 -16.02 -35.73
C THR A 402 -51.57 -14.72 -36.56
N THR A 403 -50.46 -14.22 -37.14
CA THR A 403 -50.47 -13.03 -37.99
C THR A 403 -51.12 -13.28 -39.32
N THR A 404 -51.05 -14.50 -39.89
CA THR A 404 -51.65 -14.87 -41.18
C THR A 404 -53.15 -15.04 -41.06
N THR A 405 -53.72 -15.38 -39.91
CA THR A 405 -55.17 -15.60 -39.72
C THR A 405 -55.93 -14.29 -39.49
N THR A 406 -55.30 -13.16 -39.19
CA THR A 406 -55.97 -11.88 -38.93
C THR A 406 -56.14 -10.98 -40.19
N SER A 407 -55.62 -11.38 -41.34
CA SER A 407 -55.63 -10.56 -42.60
C SER A 407 -56.75 -10.85 -43.59
N THR A 408 -57.72 -11.69 -43.24
CA THR A 408 -58.82 -12.00 -44.16
C THR A 408 -60.14 -11.88 -43.47
N THR A 409 -60.67 -10.67 -43.28
CA THR A 409 -62.14 -10.28 -43.32
C THR A 409 -62.27 -8.83 -42.81
N SER A 410 -62.36 -7.84 -43.71
CA SER A 410 -63.25 -6.69 -43.57
C SER A 410 -63.46 -6.00 -44.91
N THR A 411 -64.52 -6.39 -45.57
CA THR A 411 -65.12 -5.67 -46.69
C THR A 411 -66.19 -4.71 -46.13
N ALA A 412 -65.98 -3.42 -46.44
CA ALA A 412 -66.98 -2.35 -46.65
C ALA A 412 -68.23 -2.24 -45.73
N THR A 413 -68.36 -1.12 -45.07
CA THR A 413 -69.58 -0.28 -45.20
C THR A 413 -69.27 1.17 -44.76
N ALA A 414 -69.42 2.11 -45.72
CA ALA A 414 -69.35 3.54 -45.48
C ALA A 414 -70.62 4.00 -44.79
N VAL A 415 -70.54 4.79 -43.73
CA VAL A 415 -71.62 5.70 -43.27
C VAL A 415 -71.01 7.02 -42.83
N THR A 416 -71.35 8.04 -43.55
CA THR A 416 -71.16 9.46 -43.31
C THR A 416 -71.96 9.93 -42.08
N THR A 417 -71.39 10.65 -41.14
CA THR A 417 -72.16 11.69 -40.39
C THR A 417 -71.23 12.63 -39.64
N THR A 418 -71.19 13.88 -40.08
CA THR A 418 -71.10 15.20 -39.43
C THR A 418 -70.42 15.45 -38.09
N VAL A 419 -69.61 16.49 -38.18
CA VAL A 419 -68.98 17.32 -37.11
C VAL A 419 -70.05 17.95 -36.18
N PRO A 420 -69.80 18.20 -34.88
CA PRO A 420 -69.67 19.63 -34.53
C PRO A 420 -68.38 19.96 -33.65
N THR A 421 -67.87 21.11 -33.98
CA THR A 421 -66.94 21.97 -33.26
C THR A 421 -67.50 22.40 -31.91
N VAL A 422 -66.71 22.37 -30.85
CA VAL A 422 -66.90 23.21 -29.64
C VAL A 422 -65.54 23.79 -29.22
N THR A 423 -65.53 25.10 -29.29
CA THR A 423 -64.52 26.02 -28.76
C THR A 423 -64.80 26.29 -27.27
N THR A 424 -63.79 26.31 -26.42
CA THR A 424 -63.79 27.18 -25.21
C THR A 424 -62.38 27.23 -24.61
N THR A 425 -61.74 28.33 -24.82
CA THR A 425 -61.13 29.39 -23.92
C THR A 425 -60.51 28.94 -22.59
N GLY A 426 -59.34 29.45 -22.41
CA GLY A 426 -58.37 29.34 -21.31
C GLY A 426 -58.85 29.92 -19.95
N PRO A 427 -57.96 30.13 -18.97
CA PRO A 427 -57.05 31.26 -18.97
C PRO A 427 -55.61 30.97 -18.45
N VAL A 428 -54.76 31.88 -18.83
CA VAL A 428 -53.40 32.24 -18.36
C VAL A 428 -53.43 32.64 -16.89
N VAL A 429 -52.47 32.21 -16.08
CA VAL A 429 -52.01 32.93 -14.88
C VAL A 429 -50.49 33.00 -14.87
N THR A 430 -50.09 34.21 -14.71
CA THR A 430 -48.82 34.89 -14.78
C THR A 430 -47.87 34.57 -13.62
N ALA A 431 -46.60 34.72 -13.90
CA ALA A 431 -45.45 34.61 -13.02
C ALA A 431 -45.24 35.81 -12.08
N ALA A 432 -44.42 35.57 -11.13
CA ALA A 432 -43.40 36.39 -10.47
C ALA A 432 -43.83 37.19 -9.21
N PRO A 433 -42.86 37.63 -8.38
CA PRO A 433 -41.42 37.71 -8.57
C PRO A 433 -40.61 36.71 -7.78
#